data_65a51196a315431aa4685f3e4e85909f
#
_entry.id   65a51196a315431aa4685f3e4e85909f
#
_cell.length_a   1.000
_cell.length_b   1.000
_cell.length_c   1.000
_cell.angle_alpha   90.00
_cell.angle_beta   90.00
_cell.angle_gamma   90.00
#
_symmetry.space_group_name_H-M   'P 1'
#
loop_
_entity.id
_entity.type
_entity.pdbx_description
1 polymer ?
#
loop_
_entity_poly.entity_id
_entity_poly.type
_entity_poly.pdbx_seq_one_letter_code
_entity_poly.pdbx_strand_id
1 'polypeptide(L)'
;AVPEKGNVRFVLKEGVPLERIKAFSCYPRLETESVPSRLEDSFMCCLGKLERKESPLEGFELDYKEPAHISGKVDIEVKNLVRRFGDFTAVDNTSFQVHEGEIFGLLGPNGAGKSTTFKMLCGLLPASSGELSVAGVNLRTARAAARANVGYVAQKFSLYGMLTVRENLEFFG
;
A
#
# COMPACT_ATOMS: atom_id res chain seq x y z
N ALA A 1 -18.41 -2.42 -8.48
CA ALA A 1 -18.90 -2.06 -7.15
C ALA A 1 -17.76 -1.44 -6.35
N VAL A 2 -18.04 -0.37 -5.64
CA VAL A 2 -17.05 0.38 -4.84
C VAL A 2 -17.59 0.55 -3.43
N PRO A 3 -16.83 0.17 -2.38
CA PRO A 3 -17.23 0.43 -1.00
C PRO A 3 -17.17 1.93 -0.67
N GLU A 4 -18.20 2.44 0.00
CA GLU A 4 -18.28 3.84 0.39
C GLU A 4 -18.93 3.98 1.77
N LYS A 5 -18.17 4.38 2.80
CA LYS A 5 -18.65 4.69 4.17
C LYS A 5 -19.61 3.64 4.77
N GLY A 6 -19.29 2.36 4.64
CA GLY A 6 -20.12 1.26 5.14
C GLY A 6 -21.19 0.78 4.17
N ASN A 7 -21.39 1.45 3.04
CA ASN A 7 -22.26 1.04 1.96
C ASN A 7 -21.44 0.54 0.76
N VAL A 8 -22.11 -0.06 -0.21
CA VAL A 8 -21.49 -0.46 -1.47
C VAL A 8 -22.21 0.24 -2.61
N ARG A 9 -21.47 1.09 -3.34
CA ARG A 9 -21.96 1.73 -4.54
C ARG A 9 -21.70 0.83 -5.76
N PHE A 10 -22.68 0.68 -6.63
CA PHE A 10 -22.54 -0.10 -7.85
C PHE A 10 -23.35 0.53 -9.00
N VAL A 11 -22.93 0.23 -10.21
CA VAL A 11 -23.61 0.64 -11.43
C VAL A 11 -24.16 -0.61 -12.09
N LEU A 12 -25.47 -0.59 -12.43
CA LEU A 12 -26.10 -1.65 -13.18
C LEU A 12 -25.86 -1.48 -14.67
N LYS A 13 -25.63 -2.58 -15.38
CA LYS A 13 -25.70 -2.57 -16.82
C LYS A 13 -27.16 -2.41 -17.25
N GLU A 14 -27.37 -1.70 -18.33
CA GLU A 14 -28.70 -1.52 -18.91
C GLU A 14 -29.40 -2.87 -19.12
N GLY A 15 -30.66 -2.97 -18.66
CA GLY A 15 -31.46 -4.20 -18.75
C GLY A 15 -31.16 -5.29 -17.72
N VAL A 16 -30.25 -5.06 -16.78
CA VAL A 16 -29.99 -6.02 -15.70
C VAL A 16 -30.83 -5.67 -14.47
N PRO A 17 -31.81 -6.50 -14.09
CA PRO A 17 -32.61 -6.27 -12.89
C PRO A 17 -31.79 -6.49 -11.62
N LEU A 18 -32.14 -5.73 -10.57
CA LEU A 18 -31.47 -5.75 -9.27
C LEU A 18 -31.43 -7.15 -8.65
N GLU A 19 -32.46 -7.95 -8.86
CA GLU A 19 -32.61 -9.30 -8.32
C GLU A 19 -31.55 -10.29 -8.84
N ARG A 20 -30.93 -9.99 -9.97
CA ARG A 20 -29.83 -10.79 -10.52
C ARG A 20 -28.49 -10.63 -9.80
N ILE A 21 -28.37 -9.66 -8.93
CA ILE A 21 -27.15 -9.49 -8.15
C ILE A 21 -27.13 -10.55 -7.05
N LYS A 22 -26.17 -11.46 -7.09
CA LYS A 22 -26.02 -12.56 -6.10
C LYS A 22 -26.04 -12.07 -4.65
N ALA A 23 -25.58 -10.85 -4.36
CA ALA A 23 -25.60 -10.25 -3.03
C ALA A 23 -27.03 -10.18 -2.46
N PHE A 24 -28.05 -9.89 -3.27
CA PHE A 24 -29.45 -9.81 -2.80
C PHE A 24 -30.03 -11.18 -2.44
N SER A 25 -29.57 -12.24 -3.10
CA SER A 25 -29.97 -13.60 -2.75
C SER A 25 -29.38 -14.05 -1.41
N CYS A 26 -28.17 -13.58 -1.07
CA CYS A 26 -27.49 -13.93 0.17
C CYS A 26 -27.90 -13.05 1.37
N TYR A 27 -28.35 -11.82 1.10
CA TYR A 27 -28.67 -10.82 2.12
C TYR A 27 -30.04 -10.17 1.85
N PRO A 28 -31.15 -10.84 2.20
CA PRO A 28 -32.51 -10.38 1.86
C PRO A 28 -32.95 -9.08 2.56
N ARG A 29 -32.15 -8.55 3.48
CA ARG A 29 -32.41 -7.28 4.19
C ARG A 29 -31.58 -6.10 3.64
N LEU A 30 -30.97 -6.25 2.46
CA LEU A 30 -30.25 -5.12 1.84
C LEU A 30 -31.24 -4.07 1.36
N GLU A 31 -31.04 -2.86 1.85
CA GLU A 31 -31.74 -1.69 1.35
C GLU A 31 -30.95 -1.07 0.18
N THR A 32 -31.66 -0.61 -0.83
CA THR A 32 -31.04 0.05 -1.99
C THR A 32 -31.63 1.41 -2.20
N GLU A 33 -30.78 2.37 -2.52
CA GLU A 33 -31.13 3.73 -2.83
C GLU A 33 -30.56 4.11 -4.20
N SER A 34 -31.34 4.81 -5.01
CA SER A 34 -30.86 5.39 -6.26
C SER A 34 -30.15 6.72 -5.95
N VAL A 35 -28.89 6.81 -6.31
CA VAL A 35 -28.07 8.00 -6.06
C VAL A 35 -27.58 8.59 -7.39
N PRO A 36 -27.34 9.93 -7.47
CA PRO A 36 -26.81 10.56 -8.67
C PRO A 36 -25.50 9.92 -9.14
N SER A 37 -25.35 9.79 -10.45
CA SER A 37 -24.10 9.29 -11.03
C SER A 37 -22.96 10.28 -10.82
N ARG A 38 -21.75 9.74 -10.62
CA ARG A 38 -20.49 10.49 -10.49
C ARG A 38 -19.60 10.24 -11.69
N LEU A 39 -18.56 11.07 -11.83
CA LEU A 39 -17.57 10.89 -12.89
C LEU A 39 -16.90 9.53 -12.81
N GLU A 40 -16.60 9.05 -11.61
CA GLU A 40 -16.01 7.74 -11.35
C GLU A 40 -16.87 6.59 -11.81
N ASP A 41 -18.21 6.71 -11.68
CA ASP A 41 -19.16 5.71 -12.17
C ASP A 41 -19.09 5.59 -13.71
N SER A 42 -19.01 6.71 -14.39
CA SER A 42 -18.86 6.77 -15.85
C SER A 42 -17.52 6.18 -16.29
N PHE A 43 -16.46 6.51 -15.58
CA PHE A 43 -15.12 5.96 -15.81
C PHE A 43 -15.11 4.42 -15.65
N MET A 44 -15.69 3.91 -14.58
CA MET A 44 -15.81 2.47 -14.34
C MET A 44 -16.64 1.76 -15.41
N CYS A 45 -17.71 2.40 -15.91
CA CYS A 45 -18.49 1.86 -17.02
C CYS A 45 -17.68 1.82 -18.32
N CYS A 46 -16.86 2.83 -18.59
CA CYS A 46 -15.98 2.85 -19.75
C CYS A 46 -14.89 1.79 -19.66
N LEU A 47 -14.27 1.61 -18.50
CA LEU A 47 -13.28 0.54 -18.28
C LEU A 47 -13.88 -0.85 -18.44
N GLY A 48 -15.12 -1.08 -18.02
CA GLY A 48 -15.81 -2.35 -18.20
C GLY A 48 -16.18 -2.69 -19.64
N LYS A 49 -16.13 -1.71 -20.54
CA LYS A 49 -16.32 -1.87 -22.01
C LYS A 49 -15.02 -2.09 -22.76
N LEU A 50 -13.89 -1.82 -22.13
CA LEU A 50 -12.58 -2.17 -22.69
C LEU A 50 -12.52 -3.70 -22.67
N GLU A 51 -12.56 -4.31 -23.86
CA GLU A 51 -12.14 -5.70 -23.99
C GLU A 51 -10.80 -5.83 -23.28
N ARG A 52 -10.69 -6.80 -22.39
CA ARG A 52 -9.39 -7.17 -21.82
C ARG A 52 -8.53 -7.59 -23.01
N LYS A 53 -7.81 -6.65 -23.59
CA LYS A 53 -6.66 -7.01 -24.40
C LYS A 53 -5.77 -7.82 -23.48
N GLU A 54 -5.31 -8.95 -23.98
CA GLU A 54 -4.29 -9.74 -23.30
C GLU A 54 -3.25 -8.79 -22.75
N SER A 55 -2.97 -8.89 -21.46
CA SER A 55 -1.99 -8.04 -20.83
C SER A 55 -0.68 -8.17 -21.62
N PRO A 56 0.03 -7.09 -21.97
CA PRO A 56 1.38 -7.21 -22.53
C PRO A 56 2.32 -8.01 -21.62
N LEU A 57 1.90 -8.26 -20.37
CA LEU A 57 2.59 -9.09 -19.38
C LEU A 57 2.06 -10.55 -19.38
N GLU A 58 1.03 -10.86 -20.18
CA GLU A 58 0.56 -12.22 -20.40
C GLU A 58 1.61 -12.95 -21.25
N GLY A 59 2.27 -13.93 -20.65
CA GLY A 59 3.45 -14.59 -21.24
C GLY A 59 4.79 -13.99 -20.80
N PHE A 60 4.79 -12.91 -20.01
CA PHE A 60 5.97 -12.55 -19.27
C PHE A 60 6.10 -13.54 -18.10
N GLU A 61 6.76 -14.66 -18.36
CA GLU A 61 7.27 -15.47 -17.28
C GLU A 61 8.28 -14.58 -16.53
N LEU A 62 7.79 -13.98 -15.43
CA LEU A 62 8.72 -13.58 -14.40
C LEU A 62 9.57 -14.82 -14.14
N ASP A 63 10.87 -14.72 -14.36
CA ASP A 63 11.82 -15.73 -13.86
C ASP A 63 11.72 -15.66 -12.31
N TYR A 64 10.58 -16.15 -11.81
CA TYR A 64 10.30 -16.27 -10.39
C TYR A 64 11.19 -17.37 -9.88
N LYS A 65 12.42 -17.00 -9.65
CA LYS A 65 13.26 -17.80 -8.75
C LYS A 65 12.50 -17.80 -7.45
N GLU A 66 12.02 -18.98 -7.07
CA GLU A 66 11.48 -19.14 -5.71
C GLU A 66 12.38 -18.35 -4.77
N PRO A 67 11.81 -17.49 -3.89
CA PRO A 67 12.63 -16.71 -2.99
C PRO A 67 13.60 -17.68 -2.35
N ALA A 68 14.87 -17.50 -2.68
CA ALA A 68 15.95 -18.29 -2.10
C ALA A 68 15.61 -18.36 -0.61
N HIS A 69 15.44 -19.58 -0.11
CA HIS A 69 15.03 -19.93 1.25
C HIS A 69 15.21 -18.76 2.19
N ILE A 70 14.12 -18.30 2.86
CA ILE A 70 14.20 -17.19 3.82
C ILE A 70 15.49 -17.39 4.57
N SER A 71 16.50 -16.62 4.22
CA SER A 71 17.80 -16.76 4.88
C SER A 71 17.49 -16.39 6.32
N GLY A 72 17.93 -17.17 7.30
CA GLY A 72 17.65 -16.86 8.70
C GLY A 72 18.23 -15.51 9.16
N LYS A 73 18.76 -14.70 8.21
CA LYS A 73 19.32 -13.37 8.43
C LYS A 73 18.19 -12.34 8.55
N VAL A 74 18.19 -11.64 9.68
CA VAL A 74 17.28 -10.52 9.93
C VAL A 74 17.75 -9.31 9.12
N ASP A 75 16.89 -8.81 8.26
CA ASP A 75 17.16 -7.64 7.42
C ASP A 75 16.60 -6.36 8.04
N ILE A 76 15.44 -6.44 8.69
CA ILE A 76 14.87 -5.33 9.47
C ILE A 76 14.65 -5.79 10.90
N GLU A 77 15.19 -5.04 11.85
CA GLU A 77 14.95 -5.28 13.26
C GLU A 77 14.42 -4.01 13.93
N VAL A 78 13.27 -4.16 14.60
CA VAL A 78 12.60 -3.10 15.35
C VAL A 78 12.39 -3.58 16.79
N LYS A 79 12.90 -2.83 17.76
CA LYS A 79 12.77 -3.15 19.20
C LYS A 79 12.26 -1.94 19.96
N ASN A 80 11.12 -2.11 20.62
CA ASN A 80 10.51 -1.12 21.51
C ASN A 80 10.42 0.28 20.86
N LEU A 81 10.06 0.31 19.56
CA LEU A 81 10.05 1.54 18.79
C LEU A 81 8.96 2.49 19.27
N VAL A 82 9.33 3.72 19.56
CA VAL A 82 8.40 4.77 19.97
C VAL A 82 8.61 6.02 19.13
N ARG A 83 7.49 6.63 18.72
CA ARG A 83 7.49 7.95 18.10
C ARG A 83 6.46 8.86 18.76
N ARG A 84 6.93 9.98 19.28
CA ARG A 84 6.11 11.04 19.88
C ARG A 84 6.21 12.33 19.07
N PHE A 85 5.10 13.06 19.03
CA PHE A 85 4.98 14.40 18.47
C PHE A 85 4.36 15.29 19.56
N GLY A 86 5.21 15.98 20.32
CA GLY A 86 4.79 16.64 21.56
C GLY A 86 4.18 15.60 22.51
N ASP A 87 2.96 15.83 22.96
CA ASP A 87 2.24 14.93 23.88
C ASP A 87 1.55 13.74 23.18
N PHE A 88 1.50 13.76 21.85
CA PHE A 88 0.88 12.68 21.07
C PHE A 88 1.87 11.57 20.77
N THR A 89 1.54 10.34 21.17
CA THR A 89 2.30 9.14 20.82
C THR A 89 1.71 8.48 19.58
N ALA A 90 2.41 8.56 18.47
CA ALA A 90 1.97 8.01 17.17
C ALA A 90 2.35 6.54 16.99
N VAL A 91 3.45 6.09 17.59
CA VAL A 91 3.91 4.70 17.64
C VAL A 91 4.33 4.41 19.08
N ASP A 92 3.81 3.36 19.66
CA ASP A 92 4.05 2.99 21.04
C ASP A 92 4.57 1.56 21.14
N ASN A 93 5.79 1.43 21.60
CA ASN A 93 6.46 0.18 21.97
C ASN A 93 6.30 -0.96 20.94
N THR A 94 6.47 -0.65 19.66
CA THR A 94 6.34 -1.62 18.57
C THR A 94 7.63 -2.41 18.36
N SER A 95 7.53 -3.75 18.26
CA SER A 95 8.66 -4.63 18.02
C SER A 95 8.30 -5.70 16.98
N PHE A 96 9.18 -5.90 15.99
CA PHE A 96 9.07 -6.96 14.98
C PHE A 96 10.40 -7.15 14.25
N GLN A 97 10.53 -8.25 13.54
CA GLN A 97 11.65 -8.55 12.66
C GLN A 97 11.15 -8.93 11.28
N VAL A 98 11.92 -8.64 10.25
CA VAL A 98 11.70 -9.06 8.87
C VAL A 98 12.99 -9.70 8.37
N HIS A 99 12.88 -10.88 7.78
CA HIS A 99 14.01 -11.61 7.27
C HIS A 99 14.28 -11.30 5.79
N GLU A 100 15.48 -11.53 5.36
CA GLU A 100 15.89 -11.37 3.97
C GLU A 100 15.00 -12.24 3.05
N GLY A 101 14.43 -11.63 2.01
CA GLY A 101 13.50 -12.28 1.07
C GLY A 101 12.05 -12.36 1.56
N GLU A 102 11.73 -11.89 2.76
CA GLU A 102 10.37 -11.91 3.31
C GLU A 102 9.53 -10.76 2.77
N ILE A 103 8.25 -11.03 2.47
CA ILE A 103 7.23 -10.02 2.21
C ILE A 103 6.47 -9.76 3.51
N PHE A 104 6.70 -8.60 4.11
CA PHE A 104 6.09 -8.24 5.39
C PHE A 104 4.99 -7.18 5.22
N GLY A 105 3.81 -7.45 5.79
CA GLY A 105 2.66 -6.53 5.78
C GLY A 105 2.38 -5.93 7.15
N LEU A 106 2.37 -4.59 7.23
CA LEU A 106 1.96 -3.86 8.43
C LEU A 106 0.49 -3.45 8.32
N LEU A 107 -0.40 -4.14 9.03
CA LEU A 107 -1.84 -3.95 8.99
C LEU A 107 -2.33 -3.19 10.22
N GLY A 108 -3.48 -2.54 10.09
CA GLY A 108 -4.13 -1.83 11.19
C GLY A 108 -5.04 -0.70 10.71
N PRO A 109 -5.88 -0.13 11.59
CA PRO A 109 -6.80 0.95 11.26
C PRO A 109 -6.06 2.26 10.89
N ASN A 110 -6.81 3.23 10.37
CA ASN A 110 -6.26 4.57 10.14
C ASN A 110 -5.89 5.21 11.48
N GLY A 111 -4.73 5.87 11.53
CA GLY A 111 -4.20 6.42 12.78
C GLY A 111 -3.34 5.47 13.61
N ALA A 112 -3.26 4.17 13.30
CA ALA A 112 -2.48 3.18 14.05
C ALA A 112 -0.94 3.31 13.93
N GLY A 113 -0.43 4.41 13.38
CA GLY A 113 1.01 4.66 13.29
C GLY A 113 1.74 3.97 12.13
N LYS A 114 1.03 3.23 11.24
CA LYS A 114 1.66 2.50 10.11
C LYS A 114 2.59 3.37 9.26
N SER A 115 2.07 4.45 8.71
CA SER A 115 2.85 5.37 7.86
C SER A 115 3.99 6.03 8.62
N THR A 116 3.83 6.27 9.92
CA THR A 116 4.88 6.80 10.80
C THR A 116 5.99 5.77 10.97
N THR A 117 5.64 4.51 11.20
CA THR A 117 6.59 3.40 11.28
C THR A 117 7.36 3.24 9.97
N PHE A 118 6.69 3.22 8.82
CA PHE A 118 7.36 3.17 7.52
C PHE A 118 8.31 4.34 7.29
N LYS A 119 7.92 5.55 7.63
CA LYS A 119 8.82 6.71 7.53
C LYS A 119 10.05 6.58 8.40
N MET A 120 9.94 5.96 9.58
CA MET A 120 11.09 5.67 10.43
C MET A 120 11.98 4.59 9.83
N LEU A 121 11.41 3.51 9.28
CA LEU A 121 12.15 2.45 8.57
C LEU A 121 12.92 2.98 7.36
N CYS A 122 12.34 3.92 6.62
CA CYS A 122 13.01 4.58 5.50
C CYS A 122 14.00 5.69 5.93
N GLY A 123 14.22 5.89 7.23
CA GLY A 123 15.09 6.95 7.73
C GLY A 123 14.61 8.38 7.46
N LEU A 124 13.34 8.54 7.01
CA LEU A 124 12.72 9.85 6.75
C LEU A 124 12.26 10.55 8.03
N LEU A 125 12.04 9.79 9.11
CA LEU A 125 11.60 10.28 10.39
C LEU A 125 12.45 9.65 11.50
N PRO A 126 13.00 10.42 12.46
CA PRO A 126 13.72 9.84 13.58
C PRO A 126 12.77 9.16 14.57
N ALA A 127 13.18 8.07 15.18
CA ALA A 127 12.51 7.50 16.34
C ALA A 127 12.72 8.38 17.59
N SER A 128 11.74 8.42 18.47
CA SER A 128 11.89 9.08 19.78
C SER A 128 12.68 8.19 20.74
N SER A 129 12.40 6.87 20.74
CA SER A 129 13.15 5.85 21.49
C SER A 129 13.01 4.49 20.81
N GLY A 130 13.72 3.48 21.33
CA GLY A 130 13.79 2.15 20.76
C GLY A 130 14.94 1.98 19.79
N GLU A 131 15.09 0.77 19.27
CA GLU A 131 16.14 0.40 18.32
C GLU A 131 15.51 0.10 16.96
N LEU A 132 16.20 0.49 15.91
CA LEU A 132 15.76 0.33 14.54
C LEU A 132 16.97 0.14 13.64
N SER A 133 17.08 -1.04 13.02
CA SER A 133 18.10 -1.34 12.02
C SER A 133 17.48 -1.85 10.72
N VAL A 134 18.09 -1.50 9.61
CA VAL A 134 17.72 -1.93 8.26
C VAL A 134 18.99 -2.31 7.52
N ALA A 135 19.00 -3.48 6.87
CA ALA A 135 20.18 -4.04 6.22
C ALA A 135 21.43 -4.05 7.11
N GLY A 136 21.26 -4.36 8.42
CA GLY A 136 22.32 -4.36 9.40
C GLY A 136 22.81 -2.97 9.84
N VAL A 137 22.21 -1.88 9.35
CA VAL A 137 22.61 -0.50 9.65
C VAL A 137 21.63 0.12 10.65
N ASN A 138 22.16 0.62 11.78
CA ASN A 138 21.34 1.30 12.77
C ASN A 138 20.92 2.70 12.29
N LEU A 139 19.60 2.91 12.16
CA LEU A 139 19.01 4.16 11.67
C LEU A 139 19.15 5.36 12.63
N ARG A 140 19.52 5.15 13.88
CA ARG A 140 19.78 6.26 14.82
C ARG A 140 21.14 6.90 14.58
N THR A 141 22.14 6.12 14.19
CA THR A 141 23.53 6.56 14.03
C THR A 141 23.95 6.79 12.59
N ALA A 142 23.39 6.04 11.65
CA ALA A 142 23.85 6.02 10.25
C ALA A 142 22.68 6.07 9.24
N ARG A 143 21.77 7.04 9.39
CA ARG A 143 20.57 7.18 8.53
C ARG A 143 20.88 7.28 7.03
N ALA A 144 21.95 7.98 6.67
CA ALA A 144 22.31 8.14 5.27
C ALA A 144 22.73 6.81 4.63
N ALA A 145 23.54 6.01 5.34
CA ALA A 145 23.96 4.69 4.88
C ALA A 145 22.78 3.71 4.81
N ALA A 146 21.87 3.74 5.78
CA ALA A 146 20.66 2.91 5.74
C ALA A 146 19.76 3.26 4.55
N ARG A 147 19.56 4.55 4.26
CA ARG A 147 18.75 5.01 3.11
C ARG A 147 19.30 4.59 1.75
N ALA A 148 20.62 4.46 1.62
CA ALA A 148 21.24 3.99 0.38
C ALA A 148 20.83 2.55 0.01
N ASN A 149 20.35 1.75 0.99
CA ASN A 149 19.94 0.36 0.80
C ASN A 149 18.41 0.19 0.80
N VAL A 150 17.63 1.28 0.77
CA VAL A 150 16.16 1.23 0.85
C VAL A 150 15.53 1.95 -0.32
N GLY A 151 14.73 1.22 -1.10
CA GLY A 151 13.79 1.80 -2.05
C GLY A 151 12.49 2.20 -1.34
N TYR A 152 11.96 3.38 -1.64
CA TYR A 152 10.71 3.87 -1.06
C TYR A 152 9.71 4.28 -2.13
N VAL A 153 8.54 3.66 -2.13
CA VAL A 153 7.41 4.06 -2.97
C VAL A 153 6.37 4.76 -2.10
N ALA A 154 6.15 6.05 -2.36
CA ALA A 154 5.20 6.84 -1.59
C ALA A 154 3.74 6.48 -1.93
N GLN A 155 2.85 6.55 -0.94
CA GLN A 155 1.41 6.35 -1.14
C GLN A 155 0.78 7.42 -2.04
N LYS A 156 1.29 8.66 -1.97
CA LYS A 156 0.87 9.76 -2.85
C LYS A 156 1.79 9.83 -4.05
N PHE A 157 1.24 10.30 -5.16
CA PHE A 157 1.99 10.56 -6.37
C PHE A 157 3.20 11.46 -6.06
N SER A 158 4.40 10.97 -6.33
CA SER A 158 5.66 11.61 -5.96
C SER A 158 6.51 12.01 -7.17
N LEU A 159 5.98 11.84 -8.38
CA LEU A 159 6.66 12.26 -9.60
C LEU A 159 6.69 13.79 -9.72
N TYR A 160 7.73 14.30 -10.31
CA TYR A 160 7.87 15.73 -10.54
C TYR A 160 6.97 16.16 -11.70
N GLY A 161 5.89 16.90 -11.39
CA GLY A 161 4.89 17.34 -12.38
C GLY A 161 5.43 18.30 -13.45
N MET A 162 6.59 18.94 -13.21
CA MET A 162 7.27 19.81 -14.17
C MET A 162 8.17 19.05 -15.13
N LEU A 163 8.45 17.78 -14.86
CA LEU A 163 9.28 16.92 -15.70
C LEU A 163 8.41 16.03 -16.59
N THR A 164 8.90 15.73 -17.77
CA THR A 164 8.32 14.74 -18.67
C THR A 164 8.41 13.33 -18.07
N VAL A 165 7.68 12.38 -18.63
CA VAL A 165 7.78 10.96 -18.24
C VAL A 165 9.21 10.44 -18.35
N ARG A 166 9.89 10.79 -19.45
CA ARG A 166 11.30 10.38 -19.68
C ARG A 166 12.22 10.92 -18.60
N GLU A 167 12.15 12.22 -18.31
CA GLU A 167 12.99 12.87 -17.28
C GLU A 167 12.70 12.30 -15.88
N ASN A 168 11.45 11.98 -15.56
CA ASN A 168 11.13 11.28 -14.31
C ASN A 168 11.78 9.89 -14.26
N LEU A 169 11.72 9.12 -15.34
CA LEU A 169 12.35 7.79 -15.41
C LEU A 169 13.87 7.89 -15.28
N GLU A 170 14.49 8.86 -15.94
CA GLU A 170 15.95 9.10 -15.85
C GLU A 170 16.39 9.59 -14.47
N PHE A 171 15.50 10.28 -13.74
CA PHE A 171 15.80 10.78 -12.39
C PHE A 171 15.70 9.69 -11.31
N PHE A 172 14.75 8.75 -11.45
CA PHE A 172 14.50 7.70 -10.46
C PHE A 172 15.14 6.35 -10.81
N GLY A 173 15.60 6.14 -12.03
CA GLY A 173 16.29 4.93 -12.53
C GLY A 173 17.77 5.04 -12.37
#